data_a75ce5d56d8d48a6360896601da803c5
#
_entry.id   a75ce5d56d8d48a6360896601da803c5
#
_cell.length_a   1.000
_cell.length_b   1.000
_cell.length_c   1.000
_cell.angle_alpha   90.00
_cell.angle_beta   90.00
_cell.angle_gamma   90.00
#
_symmetry.space_group_name_H-M   'P 1'
#
loop_
_entity.id
_entity.type
_entity.pdbx_description
1 polymer ?
#
loop_
_entity_poly.entity_id
_entity_poly.type
_entity_poly.pdbx_seq_one_letter_code
_entity_poly.pdbx_strand_id
1 'polypeptide(L)'
;TTTGVTLSVFIEYFIYALIIIGGFSIVGIIFLLLLKKDFISELPPLILPNTGNMGIPICLFAYGTAGLGVASAIASVIILLHFTLGVLLAKKSFSFEILIKNMPIYGIIVSVIFLYFEWDVPGYLENTTFLLTYATIFLVLMSLGIALSRLKVVSWTHASILGAVRVI
;
A
#
# COMPACT_ATOMS: atom_id res chain seq x y z
N THR A 1 0.77 9.06 -20.93
CA THR A 1 1.23 9.23 -19.54
C THR A 1 2.70 8.80 -19.40
N THR A 2 3.51 9.53 -18.65
CA THR A 2 4.94 9.26 -18.42
C THR A 2 5.22 7.88 -17.80
N THR A 3 4.23 7.29 -17.11
CA THR A 3 4.35 5.99 -16.45
C THR A 3 3.92 4.82 -17.32
N GLY A 4 3.32 5.05 -18.49
CA GLY A 4 2.82 4.00 -19.38
C GLY A 4 1.67 3.13 -18.83
N VAL A 5 1.08 3.53 -17.70
CA VAL A 5 -0.04 2.79 -17.10
C VAL A 5 -1.34 3.15 -17.81
N THR A 6 -1.97 2.14 -18.41
CA THR A 6 -3.32 2.21 -18.99
C THR A 6 -4.35 1.67 -17.99
N LEU A 7 -5.63 1.92 -18.25
CA LEU A 7 -6.70 1.40 -17.40
C LEU A 7 -6.69 -0.14 -17.31
N SER A 8 -6.40 -0.82 -18.41
CA SER A 8 -6.28 -2.29 -18.44
C SER A 8 -5.16 -2.79 -17.53
N VAL A 9 -3.98 -2.18 -17.60
CA VAL A 9 -2.85 -2.48 -16.74
C VAL A 9 -3.18 -2.20 -15.27
N PHE A 10 -3.84 -1.08 -14.98
CA PHE A 10 -4.28 -0.75 -13.61
C PHE A 10 -5.22 -1.82 -13.05
N ILE A 11 -6.26 -2.22 -13.83
CA ILE A 11 -7.22 -3.25 -13.39
C ILE A 11 -6.53 -4.61 -13.19
N GLU A 12 -5.63 -4.99 -14.07
CA GLU A 12 -4.88 -6.24 -13.98
C GLU A 12 -4.08 -6.31 -12.66
N TYR A 13 -3.27 -5.30 -12.36
CA TYR A 13 -2.51 -5.25 -11.11
C TYR A 13 -3.38 -5.08 -9.87
N PHE A 14 -4.54 -4.42 -10.00
CA PHE A 14 -5.54 -4.32 -8.95
C PHE A 14 -6.06 -5.71 -8.57
N ILE A 15 -6.44 -6.52 -9.57
CA ILE A 15 -6.93 -7.90 -9.35
C ILE A 15 -5.82 -8.78 -8.76
N TYR A 16 -4.60 -8.72 -9.30
CA TYR A 16 -3.48 -9.48 -8.74
C TYR A 16 -3.20 -9.12 -7.28
N ALA A 17 -3.21 -7.83 -6.93
CA ALA A 17 -3.04 -7.40 -5.55
C ALA A 17 -4.13 -7.96 -4.63
N LEU A 18 -5.39 -7.96 -5.06
CA LEU A 18 -6.50 -8.54 -4.29
C LEU A 18 -6.34 -10.05 -4.10
N ILE A 19 -5.95 -10.80 -5.15
CA ILE A 19 -5.72 -12.25 -5.07
C ILE A 19 -4.59 -12.55 -4.09
N ILE A 20 -3.47 -11.84 -4.20
CA ILE A 20 -2.30 -12.03 -3.34
C ILE A 20 -2.66 -11.73 -1.88
N ILE A 21 -3.32 -10.60 -1.62
CA ILE A 21 -3.73 -10.22 -0.26
C ILE A 21 -4.76 -11.20 0.30
N GLY A 22 -5.69 -11.67 -0.54
CA GLY A 22 -6.65 -12.71 -0.17
C GLY A 22 -5.96 -14.00 0.24
N GLY A 23 -4.97 -14.45 -0.53
CA GLY A 23 -4.14 -15.61 -0.21
C GLY A 23 -3.39 -15.44 1.09
N PHE A 24 -2.67 -14.32 1.25
CA PHE A 24 -1.97 -14.00 2.50
C PHE A 24 -2.92 -13.89 3.71
N SER A 25 -4.14 -13.38 3.49
CA SER A 25 -5.15 -13.31 4.55
C SER A 25 -5.58 -14.70 5.03
N ILE A 26 -5.79 -15.64 4.12
CA ILE A 26 -6.15 -17.03 4.47
C ILE A 26 -5.01 -17.68 5.25
N VAL A 27 -3.78 -17.59 4.74
CA VAL A 27 -2.59 -18.14 5.41
C VAL A 27 -2.38 -17.48 6.78
N GLY A 28 -2.48 -16.16 6.85
CA GLY A 28 -2.35 -15.40 8.09
C GLY A 28 -3.39 -15.77 9.13
N ILE A 29 -4.65 -15.94 8.73
CA ILE A 29 -5.73 -16.38 9.62
C ILE A 29 -5.45 -17.79 10.17
N ILE A 30 -5.11 -18.75 9.31
CA ILE A 30 -4.76 -20.12 9.73
C ILE A 30 -3.60 -20.09 10.73
N PHE A 31 -2.57 -19.32 10.42
CA PHE A 31 -1.39 -19.20 11.27
C PHE A 31 -1.72 -18.59 12.65
N LEU A 32 -2.51 -17.51 12.69
CA LEU A 32 -2.91 -16.88 13.96
C LEU A 32 -3.81 -17.78 14.79
N LEU A 33 -4.69 -18.57 14.15
CA LEU A 33 -5.53 -19.58 14.83
C LEU A 33 -4.66 -20.66 15.48
N LEU A 34 -3.66 -21.18 14.76
CA LEU A 34 -2.75 -22.20 15.28
C LEU A 34 -1.94 -21.70 16.46
N LEU A 35 -1.50 -20.45 16.42
CA LEU A 35 -0.73 -19.82 17.50
C LEU A 35 -1.59 -19.21 18.62
N LYS A 36 -2.93 -19.25 18.50
CA LYS A 36 -3.88 -18.64 19.45
C LYS A 36 -3.56 -17.17 19.73
N LYS A 37 -3.22 -16.42 18.67
CA LYS A 37 -2.88 -14.99 18.73
C LYS A 37 -4.09 -14.09 18.47
N ASP A 38 -3.99 -12.82 18.92
CA ASP A 38 -5.04 -11.84 18.70
C ASP A 38 -5.10 -11.39 17.24
N PHE A 39 -6.24 -11.64 16.60
CA PHE A 39 -6.50 -11.28 15.22
C PHE A 39 -6.47 -9.77 14.97
N ILE A 40 -6.92 -8.98 15.92
CA ILE A 40 -7.11 -7.55 15.72
C ILE A 40 -5.76 -6.86 15.60
N SER A 41 -4.81 -7.27 16.45
CA SER A 41 -3.48 -6.66 16.52
C SER A 41 -2.51 -7.22 15.48
N GLU A 42 -2.60 -8.54 15.21
CA GLU A 42 -1.57 -9.26 14.45
C GLU A 42 -1.91 -9.44 12.97
N LEU A 43 -3.20 -9.47 12.60
CA LEU A 43 -3.59 -9.71 11.22
C LEU A 43 -3.22 -8.54 10.27
N PRO A 44 -3.51 -7.26 10.58
CA PRO A 44 -3.20 -6.17 9.66
C PRO A 44 -1.73 -6.09 9.26
N PRO A 45 -0.75 -6.12 10.20
CA PRO A 45 0.66 -6.09 9.82
C PRO A 45 1.13 -7.34 9.08
N LEU A 46 0.42 -8.45 9.22
CA LEU A 46 0.76 -9.69 8.54
C LEU A 46 0.33 -9.68 7.07
N ILE A 47 -0.85 -9.14 6.74
CA ILE A 47 -1.45 -9.20 5.41
C ILE A 47 -1.28 -7.93 4.58
N LEU A 48 -1.12 -6.77 5.21
CA LEU A 48 -1.00 -5.49 4.51
C LEU A 48 0.48 -5.07 4.41
N PRO A 49 1.07 -5.15 3.21
CA PRO A 49 2.46 -4.74 3.01
C PRO A 49 2.63 -3.23 3.01
N ASN A 50 3.83 -2.76 3.34
CA ASN A 50 4.20 -1.35 3.28
C ASN A 50 4.58 -0.92 1.85
N THR A 51 3.64 -1.04 0.92
CA THR A 51 3.87 -0.75 -0.50
C THR A 51 4.06 0.74 -0.78
N GLY A 52 3.32 1.61 -0.08
CA GLY A 52 3.44 3.05 -0.28
C GLY A 52 4.82 3.59 0.11
N ASN A 53 5.29 3.27 1.32
CA ASN A 53 6.50 3.88 1.86
C ASN A 53 7.79 3.16 1.42
N MET A 54 7.74 1.87 1.10
CA MET A 54 8.90 1.09 0.65
C MET A 54 8.76 0.59 -0.79
N GLY A 55 7.60 0.07 -1.16
CA GLY A 55 7.41 -0.54 -2.47
C GLY A 55 7.57 0.46 -3.61
N ILE A 56 6.94 1.62 -3.53
CA ILE A 56 7.03 2.67 -4.56
C ILE A 56 8.48 3.13 -4.77
N PRO A 57 9.24 3.54 -3.74
CA PRO A 57 10.64 3.93 -3.90
C PRO A 57 11.52 2.83 -4.51
N ILE A 58 11.39 1.60 -4.02
CA ILE A 58 12.19 0.48 -4.51
C ILE A 58 11.90 0.22 -6.00
N CYS A 59 10.63 0.20 -6.39
CA CYS A 59 10.25 -0.01 -7.79
C CYS A 59 10.70 1.14 -8.69
N LEU A 60 10.63 2.39 -8.22
CA LEU A 60 11.14 3.53 -8.96
C LEU A 60 12.66 3.43 -9.20
N PHE A 61 13.44 3.07 -8.17
CA PHE A 61 14.89 2.98 -8.29
C PHE A 61 15.34 1.76 -9.12
N ALA A 62 14.58 0.64 -9.06
CA ALA A 62 14.94 -0.56 -9.81
C ALA A 62 14.49 -0.53 -11.27
N TYR A 63 13.32 0.04 -11.56
CA TYR A 63 12.66 -0.06 -12.87
C TYR A 63 12.25 1.29 -13.46
N GLY A 64 12.67 2.41 -12.87
CA GLY A 64 12.34 3.76 -13.35
C GLY A 64 10.85 4.10 -13.26
N THR A 65 10.39 4.97 -14.16
CA THR A 65 9.00 5.47 -14.17
C THR A 65 7.96 4.39 -14.45
N ALA A 66 8.31 3.36 -15.23
CA ALA A 66 7.43 2.20 -15.45
C ALA A 66 7.17 1.44 -14.14
N GLY A 67 8.23 1.19 -13.35
CA GLY A 67 8.10 0.59 -12.03
C GLY A 67 7.30 1.44 -11.05
N LEU A 68 7.46 2.77 -11.10
CA LEU A 68 6.65 3.72 -10.33
C LEU A 68 5.15 3.56 -10.64
N GLY A 69 4.79 3.44 -11.92
CA GLY A 69 3.39 3.30 -12.34
C GLY A 69 2.75 2.03 -11.79
N VAL A 70 3.40 0.88 -11.98
CA VAL A 70 2.91 -0.42 -11.48
C VAL A 70 2.83 -0.42 -9.95
N ALA A 71 3.87 0.05 -9.27
CA ALA A 71 3.90 0.11 -7.81
C ALA A 71 2.80 1.02 -7.25
N SER A 72 2.50 2.13 -7.94
CA SER A 72 1.42 3.05 -7.56
C SER A 72 0.04 2.42 -7.72
N ALA A 73 -0.18 1.63 -8.78
CA ALA A 73 -1.42 0.89 -8.97
C ALA A 73 -1.64 -0.12 -7.82
N ILE A 74 -0.64 -0.92 -7.49
CA ILE A 74 -0.69 -1.86 -6.36
C ILE A 74 -0.87 -1.13 -5.02
N ALA A 75 -0.11 -0.04 -4.80
CA ALA A 75 -0.21 0.75 -3.58
C ALA A 75 -1.61 1.35 -3.37
N SER A 76 -2.30 1.72 -4.46
CA SER A 76 -3.69 2.22 -4.39
C SER A 76 -4.63 1.19 -3.77
N VAL A 77 -4.51 -0.09 -4.15
CA VAL A 77 -5.28 -1.20 -3.55
C VAL A 77 -4.98 -1.33 -2.06
N ILE A 78 -3.68 -1.35 -1.72
CA ILE A 78 -3.25 -1.51 -0.33
C ILE A 78 -3.73 -0.34 0.54
N ILE A 79 -3.68 0.89 0.03
CA ILE A 79 -4.20 2.07 0.72
C ILE A 79 -5.71 1.93 0.98
N LEU A 80 -6.49 1.53 -0.03
CA LEU A 80 -7.92 1.28 0.14
C LEU A 80 -8.19 0.22 1.22
N LEU A 81 -7.43 -0.88 1.21
CA LEU A 81 -7.56 -1.93 2.21
C LEU A 81 -7.12 -1.50 3.62
N HIS A 82 -6.08 -0.68 3.75
CA HIS A 82 -5.70 -0.13 5.05
C HIS A 82 -6.83 0.70 5.66
N PHE A 83 -7.49 1.54 4.87
CA PHE A 83 -8.56 2.41 5.37
C PHE A 83 -9.93 1.73 5.48
N THR A 84 -10.10 0.56 4.88
CA THR A 84 -11.30 -0.26 5.04
C THR A 84 -11.11 -1.36 6.08
N LEU A 85 -10.34 -2.40 5.75
CA LEU A 85 -10.09 -3.55 6.61
C LEU A 85 -9.29 -3.20 7.87
N GLY A 86 -8.23 -2.39 7.71
CA GLY A 86 -7.38 -2.00 8.84
C GLY A 86 -8.16 -1.21 9.89
N VAL A 87 -9.02 -0.28 9.46
CA VAL A 87 -9.87 0.50 10.36
C VAL A 87 -10.98 -0.35 10.96
N LEU A 88 -11.60 -1.23 10.16
CA LEU A 88 -12.65 -2.15 10.63
C LEU A 88 -12.11 -3.05 11.76
N LEU A 89 -10.92 -3.62 11.58
CA LEU A 89 -10.28 -4.46 12.58
C LEU A 89 -9.89 -3.66 13.83
N ALA A 90 -9.31 -2.48 13.66
CA ALA A 90 -8.84 -1.66 14.79
C ALA A 90 -9.98 -1.09 15.64
N LYS A 91 -11.06 -0.62 15.01
CA LYS A 91 -12.20 0.02 15.70
C LYS A 91 -13.38 -0.91 15.99
N LYS A 92 -13.36 -2.13 15.47
CA LYS A 92 -14.49 -3.08 15.53
C LYS A 92 -15.82 -2.51 14.99
N SER A 93 -15.74 -1.41 14.23
CA SER A 93 -16.88 -0.74 13.63
C SER A 93 -16.51 -0.15 12.27
N PHE A 94 -17.36 -0.35 11.29
CA PHE A 94 -17.19 0.27 9.97
C PHE A 94 -17.60 1.75 10.09
N SER A 95 -16.67 2.66 9.80
CA SER A 95 -16.94 4.09 9.81
C SER A 95 -16.73 4.68 8.42
N PHE A 96 -17.85 4.97 7.75
CA PHE A 96 -17.84 5.63 6.44
C PHE A 96 -17.18 7.02 6.48
N GLU A 97 -17.26 7.66 7.64
CA GLU A 97 -16.65 8.98 7.88
C GLU A 97 -15.12 8.97 7.72
N ILE A 98 -14.47 7.86 8.08
CA ILE A 98 -13.01 7.71 7.93
C ILE A 98 -12.63 7.60 6.45
N LEU A 99 -13.42 6.90 5.64
CA LEU A 99 -13.20 6.81 4.20
C LEU A 99 -13.32 8.18 3.54
N ILE A 100 -14.37 8.94 3.86
CA ILE A 100 -14.60 10.26 3.28
C ILE A 100 -13.51 11.27 3.69
N LYS A 101 -12.98 11.19 4.91
CA LYS A 101 -11.93 12.09 5.39
C LYS A 101 -10.53 11.77 4.87
N ASN A 102 -10.37 10.66 4.13
CA ASN A 102 -9.07 10.21 3.64
C ASN A 102 -8.72 10.81 2.28
N MET A 103 -7.81 11.79 2.27
CA MET A 103 -7.33 12.45 1.05
C MET A 103 -6.78 11.49 -0.04
N PRO A 104 -5.99 10.43 0.26
CA PRO A 104 -5.50 9.49 -0.73
C PRO A 104 -6.61 8.84 -1.58
N ILE A 105 -7.79 8.61 -1.01
CA ILE A 105 -8.91 7.99 -1.74
C ILE A 105 -9.38 8.90 -2.89
N TYR A 106 -9.45 10.21 -2.66
CA TYR A 106 -9.81 11.16 -3.71
C TYR A 106 -8.78 11.20 -4.83
N GLY A 107 -7.48 11.11 -4.49
CA GLY A 107 -6.41 11.01 -5.48
C GLY A 107 -6.55 9.76 -6.36
N ILE A 108 -6.88 8.62 -5.77
CA ILE A 108 -7.12 7.36 -6.50
C ILE A 108 -8.33 7.52 -7.43
N ILE A 109 -9.44 8.07 -6.94
CA ILE A 109 -10.66 8.28 -7.74
C ILE A 109 -10.37 9.17 -8.94
N VAL A 110 -9.71 10.31 -8.72
CA VAL A 110 -9.35 11.24 -9.80
C VAL A 110 -8.44 10.55 -10.82
N SER A 111 -7.44 9.80 -10.37
CA SER A 111 -6.53 9.07 -11.27
C SER A 111 -7.27 8.04 -12.12
N VAL A 112 -8.20 7.29 -11.53
CA VAL A 112 -9.02 6.30 -12.26
C VAL A 112 -9.93 6.97 -13.28
N ILE A 113 -10.50 8.14 -12.96
CA ILE A 113 -11.32 8.92 -13.90
C ILE A 113 -10.48 9.35 -15.12
N PHE A 114 -9.28 9.89 -14.89
CA PHE A 114 -8.39 10.28 -16.00
C PHE A 114 -7.99 9.06 -16.86
N LEU A 115 -7.72 7.91 -16.25
CA LEU A 115 -7.40 6.68 -16.97
C LEU A 115 -8.62 6.16 -17.77
N TYR A 116 -9.82 6.24 -17.22
CA TYR A 116 -11.04 5.76 -17.88
C TYR A 116 -11.41 6.58 -19.12
N PHE A 117 -11.29 7.90 -19.03
CA PHE A 117 -11.60 8.80 -20.15
C PHE A 117 -10.42 9.03 -21.08
N GLU A 118 -9.27 8.40 -20.81
CA GLU A 118 -8.02 8.57 -21.56
C GLU A 118 -7.62 10.05 -21.71
N TRP A 119 -7.94 10.86 -20.70
CA TRP A 119 -7.62 12.29 -20.73
C TRP A 119 -6.14 12.52 -20.55
N ASP A 120 -5.57 13.37 -21.42
CA ASP A 120 -4.21 13.84 -21.25
C ASP A 120 -4.10 14.81 -20.09
N VAL A 121 -3.15 14.56 -19.23
CA VAL A 121 -2.84 15.48 -18.12
C VAL A 121 -2.06 16.66 -18.69
N PRO A 122 -2.49 17.92 -18.43
CA PRO A 122 -1.71 19.09 -18.84
C PRO A 122 -0.27 19.01 -18.33
N GLY A 123 0.72 19.33 -19.22
CA GLY A 123 2.13 19.12 -18.93
C GLY A 123 2.63 19.84 -17.67
N TYR A 124 2.06 20.99 -17.32
CA TYR A 124 2.41 21.68 -16.06
C TYR A 124 1.96 20.92 -14.83
N LEU A 125 0.80 20.26 -14.86
CA LEU A 125 0.34 19.41 -13.75
C LEU A 125 1.18 18.13 -13.67
N GLU A 126 1.48 17.51 -14.81
CA GLU A 126 2.32 16.32 -14.87
C GLU A 126 3.70 16.58 -14.27
N ASN A 127 4.37 17.64 -14.71
CA ASN A 127 5.69 18.01 -14.19
C ASN A 127 5.66 18.36 -12.69
N THR A 128 4.63 19.09 -12.25
CA THR A 128 4.49 19.46 -10.83
C THR A 128 4.26 18.25 -9.96
N THR A 129 3.34 17.35 -10.35
CA THR A 129 3.08 16.12 -9.59
C THR A 129 4.27 15.18 -9.58
N PHE A 130 5.04 15.14 -10.67
CA PHE A 130 6.27 14.35 -10.76
C PHE A 130 7.34 14.86 -9.79
N LEU A 131 7.59 16.18 -9.74
CA LEU A 131 8.49 16.79 -8.76
C LEU A 131 8.05 16.51 -7.32
N LEU A 132 6.76 16.66 -7.03
CA LEU A 132 6.21 16.37 -5.70
C LEU A 132 6.35 14.90 -5.32
N THR A 133 6.27 13.99 -6.30
CA THR A 133 6.48 12.55 -6.08
C THR A 133 7.89 12.28 -5.58
N TYR A 134 8.93 12.85 -6.20
CA TYR A 134 10.31 12.66 -5.74
C TYR A 134 10.55 13.25 -4.35
N ALA A 135 10.01 14.45 -4.09
CA ALA A 135 10.10 15.06 -2.78
C ALA A 135 9.40 14.19 -1.70
N THR A 136 8.22 13.66 -2.03
CA THR A 136 7.45 12.78 -1.13
C THR A 136 8.20 11.48 -0.86
N ILE A 137 8.79 10.85 -1.87
CA ILE A 137 9.57 9.62 -1.72
C ILE A 137 10.74 9.85 -0.75
N PHE A 138 11.47 10.97 -0.91
CA PHE A 138 12.57 11.32 0.00
C PHE A 138 12.08 11.47 1.44
N LEU A 139 11.00 12.25 1.66
CA LEU A 139 10.45 12.49 3.00
C LEU A 139 9.92 11.22 3.66
N VAL A 140 9.30 10.36 2.87
CA VAL A 140 8.76 9.07 3.37
C VAL A 140 9.88 8.13 3.77
N LEU A 141 10.95 8.00 2.97
CA LEU A 141 12.10 7.17 3.31
C LEU A 141 12.84 7.72 4.54
N MET A 142 12.99 9.03 4.65
CA MET A 142 13.56 9.67 5.83
C MET A 142 12.72 9.42 7.08
N SER A 143 11.41 9.58 6.98
CA SER A 143 10.45 9.30 8.07
C SER A 143 10.51 7.83 8.49
N LEU A 144 10.58 6.91 7.53
CA LEU A 144 10.73 5.48 7.80
C LEU A 144 12.04 5.18 8.53
N GLY A 145 13.15 5.78 8.09
CA GLY A 145 14.46 5.65 8.76
C GLY A 145 14.42 6.13 10.21
N ILE A 146 13.79 7.28 10.47
CA ILE A 146 13.60 7.80 11.83
C ILE A 146 12.71 6.85 12.65
N ALA A 147 11.63 6.33 12.08
CA ALA A 147 10.76 5.39 12.76
C ALA A 147 11.53 4.11 13.14
N LEU A 148 12.31 3.54 12.21
CA LEU A 148 13.12 2.35 12.44
C LEU A 148 14.19 2.57 13.52
N SER A 149 14.83 3.73 13.54
CA SER A 149 15.86 4.05 14.56
C SER A 149 15.29 4.14 15.98
N ARG A 150 14.00 4.39 16.13
CA ARG A 150 13.29 4.49 17.42
C ARG A 150 12.64 3.18 17.85
N LEU A 151 12.60 2.16 16.98
CA LEU A 151 11.99 0.88 17.29
C LEU A 151 12.78 0.16 18.38
N LYS A 152 12.09 -0.20 19.45
CA LYS A 152 12.60 -1.12 20.47
C LYS A 152 11.96 -2.49 20.24
N VAL A 153 12.76 -3.49 19.92
CA VAL A 153 12.25 -4.85 19.76
C VAL A 153 12.00 -5.44 21.15
N VAL A 154 10.73 -5.63 21.48
CA VAL A 154 10.31 -6.18 22.78
C VAL A 154 10.55 -7.70 22.85
N SER A 155 10.39 -8.40 21.73
CA SER A 155 10.60 -9.85 21.63
C SER A 155 11.13 -10.21 20.25
N TRP A 156 12.41 -10.60 20.20
CA TRP A 156 13.07 -11.06 18.97
C TRP A 156 12.43 -12.33 18.40
N THR A 157 12.07 -13.28 19.27
CA THR A 157 11.46 -14.54 18.85
C THR A 157 10.13 -14.31 18.16
N HIS A 158 9.26 -13.46 18.75
CA HIS A 158 7.95 -13.14 18.17
C HIS A 158 8.09 -12.39 16.84
N ALA A 159 8.96 -11.40 16.79
CA ALA A 159 9.24 -10.62 15.57
C ALA A 159 9.81 -11.51 14.45
N SER A 160 10.71 -12.44 14.77
CA SER A 160 11.30 -13.36 13.79
C SER A 160 10.29 -14.36 13.24
N ILE A 161 9.42 -14.91 14.08
CA ILE A 161 8.36 -15.84 13.64
C ILE A 161 7.38 -15.15 12.69
N LEU A 162 6.86 -13.97 13.06
CA LEU A 162 5.95 -13.21 12.20
C LEU A 162 6.62 -12.77 10.90
N GLY A 163 7.90 -12.35 10.97
CA GLY A 163 8.68 -11.98 9.81
C GLY A 163 8.91 -13.16 8.86
N ALA A 164 9.22 -14.34 9.38
CA ALA A 164 9.40 -15.56 8.57
C ALA A 164 8.12 -15.95 7.83
N VAL A 165 6.97 -15.95 8.53
CA VAL A 165 5.66 -16.26 7.91
C VAL A 165 5.29 -15.28 6.80
N ARG A 166 5.74 -14.03 6.90
CA ARG A 166 5.46 -13.01 5.89
C ARG A 166 6.34 -13.15 4.63
N VAL A 167 7.49 -13.78 4.73
CA VAL A 167 8.46 -13.93 3.62
C VAL A 167 8.25 -15.22 2.83
N ILE A 168 7.64 -16.24 3.45
CA ILE A 168 7.29 -17.52 2.81
C ILE A 168 6.02 -17.36 1.98
#